data_e529068f1231d43fc6ae3a7c8cd8dbe1
#
_entry.id   e529068f1231d43fc6ae3a7c8cd8dbe1
#
_cell.length_a   1.000
_cell.length_b   1.000
_cell.length_c   1.000
_cell.angle_alpha   90.00
_cell.angle_beta   90.00
_cell.angle_gamma   90.00
#
_symmetry.space_group_name_H-M   'P 1'
#
loop_
_entity.id
_entity.type
_entity.pdbx_description
1 polymer ?
#
loop_
_entity_poly.entity_id
_entity_poly.type
_entity_poly.pdbx_seq_one_letter_code
_entity_poly.pdbx_strand_id
1 'polypeptide(L)' 'MADNKNQQGTQDNIRVDANDSSEVEYLHQQFPEKTHEEIKQAIFDAGPLRADILEYLKKK' A
#
# COMPACT_ATOMS: atom_id res chain seq x y z
N MET A 1 -19.38 -13.49 -11.85
CA MET A 1 -18.47 -13.14 -12.01
C MET A 1 -17.88 -11.74 -12.05
N ALA A 2 -18.31 -10.89 -12.92
CA ALA A 2 -17.76 -9.55 -12.95
C ALA A 2 -17.98 -8.81 -11.64
N ASP A 3 -19.03 -9.16 -10.96
CA ASP A 3 -19.36 -8.47 -9.72
C ASP A 3 -18.27 -8.61 -8.67
N ASN A 4 -17.68 -9.79 -8.61
CA ASN A 4 -16.64 -10.01 -7.63
C ASN A 4 -15.43 -9.13 -7.89
N LYS A 5 -15.12 -8.96 -9.14
CA LYS A 5 -14.00 -8.12 -9.50
C LYS A 5 -14.24 -6.68 -9.11
N ASN A 6 -15.48 -6.23 -9.29
CA ASN A 6 -15.79 -4.86 -8.94
C ASN A 6 -15.61 -4.61 -7.47
N GLN A 7 -16.00 -5.55 -6.65
CA GLN A 7 -15.86 -5.40 -5.21
C GLN A 7 -14.40 -5.34 -4.82
N GLN A 8 -13.60 -6.19 -5.42
CA GLN A 8 -12.18 -6.18 -5.12
C GLN A 8 -11.54 -4.88 -5.56
N GLY A 9 -11.95 -4.41 -6.73
CA GLY A 9 -11.44 -3.15 -7.22
C GLY A 9 -11.75 -2.01 -6.28
N THR A 10 -12.94 -2.03 -5.69
CA THR A 10 -13.31 -0.99 -4.74
C THR A 10 -12.38 -0.97 -3.55
N GLN A 11 -12.04 -2.13 -3.02
CA GLN A 11 -11.13 -2.21 -1.90
C GLN A 11 -9.73 -1.77 -2.28
N ASP A 12 -9.33 -2.08 -3.50
CA ASP A 12 -7.99 -1.75 -3.96
C ASP A 12 -7.84 -0.28 -4.29
N ASN A 13 -8.94 0.47 -4.31
CA ASN A 13 -8.89 1.89 -4.64
C ASN A 13 -8.50 2.78 -3.48
N ILE A 14 -8.17 2.21 -2.35
CA ILE A 14 -7.72 3.00 -1.22
C ILE A 14 -6.38 3.63 -1.57
N ARG A 15 -6.32 4.95 -1.45
CA ARG A 15 -5.11 5.69 -1.78
C ARG A 15 -4.32 5.97 -0.53
N VAL A 16 -3.02 5.89 -0.66
CA VAL A 16 -2.09 6.11 0.44
C VAL A 16 -1.18 7.27 0.08
N ASP A 17 -1.02 8.18 1.04
CA ASP A 17 -0.16 9.34 0.86
C ASP A 17 1.08 9.17 1.72
N ALA A 18 2.25 9.36 1.11
CA ALA A 18 3.52 9.22 1.83
C ALA A 18 3.63 10.22 2.97
N ASN A 19 2.88 11.32 2.89
CA ASN A 19 2.87 12.32 3.94
C ASN A 19 1.89 12.00 5.07
N ASP A 20 1.11 10.95 4.89
CA ASP A 20 0.14 10.54 5.91
C ASP A 20 0.82 9.58 6.86
N SER A 21 1.20 10.09 8.03
CA SER A 21 1.93 9.27 8.99
C SER A 21 1.11 8.07 9.46
N SER A 22 -0.20 8.20 9.52
CA SER A 22 -1.04 7.06 9.93
C SER A 22 -0.92 5.92 8.95
N GLU A 23 -0.95 6.21 7.66
CA GLU A 23 -0.82 5.17 6.65
C GLU A 23 0.57 4.59 6.63
N VAL A 24 1.58 5.43 6.78
CA VAL A 24 2.95 4.95 6.82
C VAL A 24 3.14 4.00 8.00
N GLU A 25 2.61 4.36 9.17
CA GLU A 25 2.70 3.50 10.33
C GLU A 25 1.96 2.19 10.12
N TYR A 26 0.78 2.26 9.52
CA TYR A 26 0.02 1.05 9.24
C TYR A 26 0.82 0.09 8.37
N LEU A 27 1.41 0.59 7.31
CA LEU A 27 2.20 -0.24 6.41
C LEU A 27 3.45 -0.75 7.11
N HIS A 28 4.05 0.08 7.95
CA HIS A 28 5.24 -0.34 8.68
C HIS A 28 4.92 -1.49 9.63
N GLN A 29 3.73 -1.48 10.22
CA GLN A 29 3.32 -2.58 11.08
C GLN A 29 3.13 -3.86 10.31
N GLN A 30 2.70 -3.76 9.07
CA GLN A 30 2.55 -4.94 8.22
C GLN A 30 3.90 -5.49 7.79
N PHE A 31 4.90 -4.63 7.67
CA PHE A 31 6.23 -5.02 7.22
C PHE A 31 7.26 -4.45 8.19
N PRO A 32 7.35 -5.02 9.40
CA PRO A 32 8.22 -4.44 10.43
C PRO A 32 9.70 -4.49 10.10
N GLU A 33 10.10 -5.36 9.18
CA GLU A 33 11.50 -5.41 8.78
C GLU A 33 11.88 -4.26 7.84
N LYS A 34 10.88 -3.54 7.32
CA LYS A 34 11.15 -2.39 6.46
C LYS A 34 11.25 -1.14 7.30
N THR A 35 12.13 -0.23 6.90
CA THR A 35 12.23 1.07 7.57
C THR A 35 11.11 1.97 7.08
N HIS A 36 10.88 3.06 7.82
CA HIS A 36 9.91 4.05 7.41
C HIS A 36 10.25 4.62 6.04
N GLU A 37 11.54 4.79 5.77
CA GLU A 37 11.98 5.30 4.49
C GLU A 37 11.62 4.35 3.36
N GLU A 38 11.81 3.06 3.61
CA GLU A 38 11.45 2.07 2.61
C GLU A 38 9.95 2.05 2.34
N ILE A 39 9.16 2.22 3.40
CA ILE A 39 7.71 2.30 3.25
C ILE A 39 7.33 3.50 2.39
N LYS A 40 7.91 4.66 2.68
CA LYS A 40 7.62 5.85 1.90
C LYS A 40 8.04 5.69 0.45
N GLN A 41 9.19 5.07 0.24
CA GLN A 41 9.67 4.83 -1.12
C GLN A 41 8.71 3.94 -1.88
N ALA A 42 8.17 2.93 -1.21
CA ALA A 42 7.19 2.05 -1.84
C ALA A 42 5.94 2.83 -2.25
N ILE A 43 5.52 3.76 -1.42
CA ILE A 43 4.36 4.58 -1.75
C ILE A 43 4.63 5.41 -3.00
N PHE A 44 5.82 5.99 -3.10
CA PHE A 44 6.18 6.77 -4.27
C PHE A 44 6.30 5.90 -5.52
N ASP A 45 6.89 4.71 -5.37
CA ASP A 45 7.17 3.87 -6.51
C ASP A 45 5.95 3.10 -6.99
N ALA A 46 5.14 2.62 -6.09
CA ALA A 46 4.02 1.75 -6.41
C ALA A 46 2.67 2.40 -6.19
N GLY A 47 2.61 3.41 -5.35
CA GLY A 47 1.35 4.05 -5.03
C GLY A 47 0.77 4.83 -6.19
N PRO A 48 -0.33 5.49 -5.94
CA PRO A 48 -0.92 5.72 -4.61
C PRO A 48 -1.82 4.61 -4.10
N LEU A 49 -2.06 3.57 -4.86
CA LEU A 49 -3.01 2.53 -4.46
C LEU A 49 -2.39 1.58 -3.45
N ARG A 50 -3.11 1.35 -2.35
CA ARG A 50 -2.60 0.50 -1.28
C ARG A 50 -2.28 -0.91 -1.78
N ALA A 51 -3.13 -1.47 -2.63
CA ALA A 51 -2.90 -2.83 -3.12
C ALA A 51 -1.57 -2.94 -3.85
N ASP A 52 -1.26 -1.94 -4.66
CA ASP A 52 0.00 -1.94 -5.39
C ASP A 52 1.18 -1.80 -4.45
N ILE A 53 1.04 -0.96 -3.43
CA ILE A 53 2.10 -0.77 -2.46
C ILE A 53 2.38 -2.06 -1.71
N LEU A 54 1.33 -2.76 -1.31
CA LEU A 54 1.49 -4.03 -0.58
C LEU A 54 2.19 -5.06 -1.44
N GLU A 55 1.85 -5.12 -2.72
CA GLU A 55 2.52 -6.04 -3.63
C GLU A 55 3.99 -5.70 -3.78
N TYR A 56 4.27 -4.41 -3.90
CA TYR A 56 5.64 -3.94 -4.03
C TYR A 56 6.46 -4.35 -2.80
N LEU A 57 5.90 -4.15 -1.62
CA LEU A 57 6.61 -4.46 -0.39
C LEU A 57 6.82 -5.96 -0.21
N LYS A 58 5.87 -6.75 -0.67
CA LYS A 58 6.01 -8.20 -0.58
C LYS A 58 7.14 -8.71 -1.46
N LYS A 59 7.35 -8.08 -2.60
CA LYS A 59 8.38 -8.52 -3.52
C LYS A 59 9.76 -8.03 -3.14
N LYS A 60 9.81 -6.97 -2.38
CA LYS A 60 11.09 -6.47 -1.93
C LYS A 60 11.52 -7.21 -0.69
#